data_0c11ab8643c46b1bab16ce78c3e49698
#
_entry.id   0c11ab8643c46b1bab16ce78c3e49698
#
_cell.length_a   1.000
_cell.length_b   1.000
_cell.length_c   1.000
_cell.angle_alpha   90.00
_cell.angle_beta   90.00
_cell.angle_gamma   90.00
#
_symmetry.space_group_name_H-M   'P 1'
#
loop_
_entity.id
_entity.type
_entity.pdbx_description
1 polymer ?
#
loop_
_entity_poly.entity_id
_entity_poly.type
_entity_poly.pdbx_seq_one_letter_code
_entity_poly.pdbx_strand_id
1 'polypeptide(L)'
;MDVLDAIRDRKSVRAFKPDPVPVETLRTLLTLAQRAPSGTNTQPWHVYVCTGEVKQAITDDALEMFHAGTGRGYEEFDYYPATWKDVHNNRRREVGWALYNLVGVEKGDREGSARQAMRNYLFFDAPVGIFVT
;
A
#
# COMPACT_ATOMS: atom_id res chain seq x y z
N MET A 1 16.45 -14.48 -12.84
CA MET A 1 16.72 -13.31 -11.95
C MET A 1 17.34 -13.85 -10.69
N ASP A 2 18.52 -13.43 -10.35
CA ASP A 2 19.13 -13.81 -9.09
C ASP A 2 18.62 -12.93 -7.93
N VAL A 3 19.01 -13.24 -6.69
CA VAL A 3 18.54 -12.53 -5.50
C VAL A 3 19.01 -11.07 -5.50
N LEU A 4 20.23 -10.81 -5.97
CA LEU A 4 20.77 -9.44 -6.00
C LEU A 4 20.04 -8.59 -7.04
N ASP A 5 19.68 -9.18 -8.19
CA ASP A 5 18.86 -8.51 -9.20
C ASP A 5 17.46 -8.19 -8.66
N ALA A 6 16.82 -9.14 -7.96
CA ALA A 6 15.51 -8.93 -7.36
C ALA A 6 15.51 -7.78 -6.34
N ILE A 7 16.55 -7.69 -5.51
CA ILE A 7 16.71 -6.60 -4.54
C ILE A 7 16.96 -5.27 -5.24
N ARG A 8 17.84 -5.23 -6.25
CA ARG A 8 18.19 -4.03 -7.00
C ARG A 8 17.02 -3.46 -7.77
N ASP A 9 16.25 -4.34 -8.42
CA ASP A 9 15.17 -3.96 -9.33
C ASP A 9 13.83 -3.74 -8.62
N ARG A 10 13.75 -4.01 -7.31
CA ARG A 10 12.55 -3.77 -6.52
C ARG A 10 12.10 -2.30 -6.63
N LYS A 11 10.85 -2.10 -7.00
CA LYS A 11 10.21 -0.78 -7.10
C LYS A 11 8.91 -0.77 -6.27
N SER A 12 8.54 0.40 -5.79
CA SER A 12 7.22 0.64 -5.20
C SER A 12 6.26 1.05 -6.32
N VAL A 13 5.58 0.08 -6.93
CA VAL A 13 4.61 0.33 -8.00
C VAL A 13 3.35 0.97 -7.41
N ARG A 14 2.87 2.05 -8.03
CA ARG A 14 1.68 2.79 -7.60
C ARG A 14 0.72 3.11 -8.74
N ALA A 15 0.71 2.26 -9.76
CA ALA A 15 -0.27 2.22 -10.83
C ALA A 15 -0.29 0.81 -11.41
N PHE A 16 -1.44 0.19 -11.43
CA PHE A 16 -1.61 -1.16 -11.94
C PHE A 16 -2.60 -1.15 -13.09
N LYS A 17 -2.49 -2.16 -13.96
CA LYS A 17 -3.49 -2.42 -14.99
C LYS A 17 -4.73 -3.06 -14.35
N PRO A 18 -5.93 -2.83 -14.90
CA PRO A 18 -7.17 -3.42 -14.38
C PRO A 18 -7.36 -4.89 -14.78
N ASP A 19 -6.41 -5.48 -15.51
CA ASP A 19 -6.52 -6.83 -16.02
C ASP A 19 -6.67 -7.84 -14.87
N PRO A 20 -7.62 -8.79 -14.95
CA PRO A 20 -7.79 -9.79 -13.90
C PRO A 20 -6.53 -10.62 -13.69
N VAL A 21 -6.20 -10.91 -12.43
CA VAL A 21 -5.10 -11.81 -12.09
C VAL A 21 -5.64 -13.24 -12.03
N PRO A 22 -5.09 -14.19 -12.80
CA PRO A 22 -5.50 -15.58 -12.74
C PRO A 22 -5.38 -16.18 -11.34
N VAL A 23 -6.35 -16.98 -10.92
CA VAL A 23 -6.37 -17.63 -9.59
C VAL A 23 -5.12 -18.46 -9.35
N GLU A 24 -4.61 -19.13 -10.36
CA GLU A 24 -3.39 -19.94 -10.25
C GLU A 24 -2.14 -19.09 -9.99
N THR A 25 -2.10 -17.87 -10.53
CA THR A 25 -1.04 -16.89 -10.21
C THR A 25 -1.11 -16.50 -8.73
N LEU A 26 -2.31 -16.21 -8.22
CA LEU A 26 -2.52 -15.88 -6.80
C LEU A 26 -2.12 -17.05 -5.90
N ARG A 27 -2.53 -18.28 -6.25
CA ARG A 27 -2.14 -19.50 -5.50
C ARG A 27 -0.63 -19.64 -5.44
N THR A 28 0.04 -19.48 -6.57
CA THR A 28 1.51 -19.58 -6.66
C THR A 28 2.18 -18.53 -5.76
N LEU A 29 1.75 -17.27 -5.85
CA LEU A 29 2.28 -16.19 -5.03
C LEU A 29 2.09 -16.45 -3.53
N LEU A 30 0.89 -16.87 -3.11
CA LEU A 30 0.59 -17.16 -1.71
C LEU A 30 1.36 -18.38 -1.20
N THR A 31 1.49 -19.42 -2.00
CA THR A 31 2.31 -20.60 -1.65
C THR A 31 3.77 -20.23 -1.43
N LEU A 32 4.31 -19.33 -2.26
CA LEU A 32 5.68 -18.83 -2.06
C LEU A 32 5.77 -17.92 -0.82
N ALA A 33 4.78 -17.05 -0.60
CA ALA A 33 4.74 -16.14 0.54
C ALA A 33 4.69 -16.90 1.89
N GLN A 34 4.02 -18.06 1.95
CA GLN A 34 3.97 -18.92 3.15
C GLN A 34 5.34 -19.43 3.60
N ARG A 35 6.38 -19.31 2.76
CA ARG A 35 7.75 -19.64 3.16
C ARG A 35 8.42 -18.58 4.02
N ALA A 36 7.74 -17.46 4.28
CA ALA A 36 8.24 -16.43 5.20
C ALA A 36 8.50 -17.06 6.59
N PRO A 37 9.57 -16.66 7.28
CA PRO A 37 9.83 -17.16 8.64
C PRO A 37 8.84 -16.56 9.64
N SER A 38 8.54 -17.30 10.70
CA SER A 38 7.76 -16.81 11.83
C SER A 38 8.38 -17.28 13.16
N GLY A 39 8.03 -16.64 14.26
CA GLY A 39 8.49 -17.05 15.59
C GLY A 39 8.12 -18.51 15.85
N THR A 40 9.12 -19.36 16.12
CA THR A 40 8.96 -20.81 16.29
C THR A 40 8.19 -21.51 15.17
N ASN A 41 8.16 -20.90 13.99
CA ASN A 41 7.41 -21.39 12.82
C ASN A 41 5.90 -21.55 13.07
N THR A 42 5.31 -20.68 13.85
CA THR A 42 3.88 -20.74 14.20
C THR A 42 2.96 -20.35 13.06
N GLN A 43 3.47 -19.65 12.04
CA GLN A 43 2.76 -19.26 10.84
C GLN A 43 1.39 -18.59 11.14
N PRO A 44 1.35 -17.51 11.96
CA PRO A 44 0.12 -16.98 12.55
C PRO A 44 -0.74 -16.16 11.61
N TRP A 45 -0.28 -15.92 10.40
CA TRP A 45 -0.95 -15.04 9.46
C TRP A 45 -2.25 -15.60 8.91
N HIS A 46 -3.23 -14.73 8.80
CA HIS A 46 -4.40 -14.96 7.99
C HIS A 46 -4.31 -14.09 6.73
N VAL A 47 -4.69 -14.65 5.59
CA VAL A 47 -4.58 -13.95 4.31
C VAL A 47 -5.95 -13.84 3.66
N TYR A 48 -6.36 -12.60 3.39
CA TYR A 48 -7.62 -12.28 2.71
C TYR A 48 -7.31 -11.74 1.33
N VAL A 49 -7.83 -12.41 0.30
CA VAL A 49 -7.67 -12.00 -1.10
C VAL A 49 -9.01 -11.42 -1.57
N CYS A 50 -9.03 -10.12 -1.81
CA CYS A 50 -10.24 -9.39 -2.17
C CYS A 50 -10.19 -8.97 -3.64
N THR A 51 -11.24 -9.29 -4.38
CA THR A 51 -11.41 -8.94 -5.80
C THR A 51 -12.86 -8.48 -6.06
N GLY A 52 -13.11 -7.90 -7.23
CA GLY A 52 -14.46 -7.54 -7.68
C GLY A 52 -15.22 -6.70 -6.66
N GLU A 53 -16.46 -7.05 -6.40
CA GLU A 53 -17.38 -6.30 -5.54
C GLU A 53 -16.90 -6.19 -4.08
N VAL A 54 -16.26 -7.22 -3.55
CA VAL A 54 -15.71 -7.18 -2.17
C VAL A 54 -14.60 -6.15 -2.07
N LYS A 55 -13.67 -6.14 -3.03
CA LYS A 55 -12.62 -5.12 -3.07
C LYS A 55 -13.22 -3.72 -3.24
N GLN A 56 -14.25 -3.58 -4.09
CA GLN A 56 -14.92 -2.29 -4.31
C GLN A 56 -15.59 -1.79 -3.03
N ALA A 57 -16.33 -2.64 -2.32
CA ALA A 57 -16.96 -2.27 -1.05
C ALA A 57 -15.94 -1.76 -0.01
N ILE A 58 -14.80 -2.45 0.13
CA ILE A 58 -13.71 -1.99 1.02
C ILE A 58 -13.18 -0.62 0.57
N THR A 59 -13.04 -0.41 -0.73
CA THR A 59 -12.60 0.88 -1.29
C THR A 59 -13.60 1.99 -0.99
N ASP A 60 -14.89 1.73 -1.18
CA ASP A 60 -15.96 2.72 -0.97
C ASP A 60 -16.05 3.13 0.49
N ASP A 61 -16.03 2.18 1.42
CA ASP A 61 -16.00 2.45 2.87
C ASP A 61 -14.77 3.26 3.26
N ALA A 62 -13.58 2.89 2.76
CA ALA A 62 -12.34 3.60 3.06
C ALA A 62 -12.32 5.03 2.51
N LEU A 63 -12.91 5.27 1.33
CA LEU A 63 -13.05 6.61 0.77
C LEU A 63 -14.06 7.44 1.55
N GLU A 64 -15.19 6.86 1.97
CA GLU A 64 -16.15 7.54 2.83
C GLU A 64 -15.50 8.01 4.14
N MET A 65 -14.76 7.13 4.82
CA MET A 65 -14.01 7.47 6.03
C MET A 65 -12.95 8.55 5.77
N PHE A 66 -12.25 8.48 4.64
CA PHE A 66 -11.25 9.47 4.25
C PHE A 66 -11.88 10.86 4.07
N HIS A 67 -13.01 10.95 3.37
CA HIS A 67 -13.72 12.21 3.14
C HIS A 67 -14.36 12.77 4.41
N ALA A 68 -14.87 11.90 5.27
CA ALA A 68 -15.41 12.28 6.57
C ALA A 68 -14.33 12.70 7.59
N GLY A 69 -13.06 12.39 7.33
CA GLY A 69 -11.95 12.62 8.27
C GLY A 69 -12.02 11.74 9.52
N THR A 70 -12.79 10.64 9.48
CA THR A 70 -13.09 9.77 10.63
C THR A 70 -12.19 8.55 10.74
N GLY A 71 -11.31 8.31 9.78
CA GLY A 71 -10.42 7.13 9.75
C GLY A 71 -9.29 7.13 10.79
N ARG A 72 -9.22 8.13 11.68
CA ARG A 72 -8.23 8.24 12.75
C ARG A 72 -8.84 7.89 14.08
N GLY A 73 -8.13 7.13 14.90
CA GLY A 73 -8.55 6.83 16.28
C GLY A 73 -8.79 5.34 16.55
N TYR A 74 -8.53 4.48 15.58
CA TYR A 74 -8.56 3.03 15.74
C TYR A 74 -7.15 2.41 15.81
N GLU A 75 -6.11 3.26 15.72
CA GLU A 75 -4.73 2.81 15.83
C GLU A 75 -4.40 2.49 17.30
N GLU A 76 -3.90 1.29 17.55
CA GLU A 76 -3.36 0.90 18.86
C GLU A 76 -2.06 1.66 19.19
N PHE A 77 -1.41 2.23 18.20
CA PHE A 77 -0.17 3.00 18.31
C PHE A 77 -0.09 4.03 17.17
N ASP A 78 0.66 5.10 17.40
CA ASP A 78 0.90 6.13 16.39
C ASP A 78 1.65 5.57 15.19
N TYR A 79 1.09 5.71 13.98
CA TYR A 79 1.73 5.29 12.74
C TYR A 79 3.03 6.07 12.47
N TYR A 80 3.09 7.31 12.87
CA TYR A 80 4.28 8.14 12.77
C TYR A 80 4.79 8.55 14.15
N PRO A 81 6.12 8.71 14.32
CA PRO A 81 6.67 9.22 15.59
C PRO A 81 6.19 10.65 15.83
N ALA A 82 5.93 10.97 17.09
CA ALA A 82 5.51 12.33 17.50
C ALA A 82 6.54 13.40 17.08
N THR A 83 7.82 13.03 17.07
CA THR A 83 8.91 13.89 16.59
C THR A 83 9.83 13.14 15.64
N TRP A 84 10.16 13.77 14.52
CA TRP A 84 11.05 13.21 13.52
C TRP A 84 12.50 13.67 13.75
N LYS A 85 13.44 12.73 13.70
CA LYS A 85 14.87 13.11 13.55
C LYS A 85 15.10 13.70 12.17
N ASP A 86 15.93 14.73 12.06
CA ASP A 86 16.14 15.48 10.82
C ASP A 86 16.49 14.59 9.62
N VAL A 87 17.38 13.62 9.80
CA VAL A 87 17.76 12.69 8.74
C VAL A 87 16.58 11.90 8.16
N HIS A 88 15.65 11.47 9.00
CA HIS A 88 14.46 10.71 8.57
C HIS A 88 13.44 11.63 7.94
N ASN A 89 13.24 12.82 8.51
CA ASN A 89 12.33 13.81 7.96
C ASN A 89 12.77 14.30 6.57
N ASN A 90 14.08 14.51 6.38
CA ASN A 90 14.62 14.91 5.09
C ASN A 90 14.42 13.83 4.03
N ARG A 91 14.71 12.56 4.34
CA ARG A 91 14.44 11.43 3.43
C ARG A 91 12.96 11.30 3.07
N ARG A 92 12.07 11.45 4.08
CA ARG A 92 10.62 11.44 3.86
C ARG A 92 10.18 12.57 2.93
N ARG A 93 10.71 13.78 3.13
CA ARG A 93 10.41 14.93 2.28
C ARG A 93 10.94 14.75 0.86
N GLU A 94 12.15 14.28 0.72
CA GLU A 94 12.79 14.04 -0.58
C GLU A 94 11.96 13.05 -1.42
N VAL A 95 11.62 11.88 -0.86
CA VAL A 95 10.81 10.90 -1.58
C VAL A 95 9.39 11.40 -1.88
N GLY A 96 8.79 12.17 -0.95
CA GLY A 96 7.47 12.77 -1.15
C GLY A 96 7.47 13.77 -2.31
N TRP A 97 8.44 14.66 -2.36
CA TRP A 97 8.58 15.63 -3.45
C TRP A 97 8.92 14.98 -4.78
N ALA A 98 9.80 13.97 -4.79
CA ALA A 98 10.10 13.21 -5.99
C ALA A 98 8.84 12.55 -6.58
N LEU A 99 7.99 11.93 -5.73
CA LEU A 99 6.72 11.37 -6.16
C LEU A 99 5.76 12.44 -6.70
N TYR A 100 5.56 13.53 -5.96
CA TYR A 100 4.62 14.59 -6.34
C TYR A 100 5.01 15.25 -7.65
N ASN A 101 6.28 15.52 -7.86
CA ASN A 101 6.78 16.05 -9.14
C ASN A 101 6.49 15.09 -10.32
N LEU A 102 6.65 13.77 -10.11
CA LEU A 102 6.36 12.77 -11.15
C LEU A 102 4.88 12.70 -11.52
N VAL A 103 3.98 13.00 -10.59
CA VAL A 103 2.52 12.95 -10.81
C VAL A 103 1.91 14.32 -11.03
N GLY A 104 2.73 15.36 -11.20
CA GLY A 104 2.28 16.72 -11.53
C GLY A 104 1.59 17.45 -10.37
N VAL A 105 1.88 17.09 -9.12
CA VAL A 105 1.35 17.79 -7.92
C VAL A 105 2.35 18.83 -7.47
N GLU A 106 1.97 20.10 -7.54
CA GLU A 106 2.82 21.23 -7.13
C GLU A 106 2.85 21.43 -5.61
N LYS A 107 3.87 22.17 -5.17
CA LYS A 107 3.99 22.54 -3.74
C LYS A 107 2.85 23.49 -3.36
N GLY A 108 2.06 23.07 -2.35
CA GLY A 108 0.90 23.80 -1.87
C GLY A 108 -0.42 23.37 -2.52
N ASP A 109 -0.39 22.52 -3.54
CA ASP A 109 -1.57 21.90 -4.10
C ASP A 109 -2.13 20.84 -3.13
N ARG A 110 -3.03 21.30 -2.25
CA ARG A 110 -3.66 20.44 -1.24
C ARG A 110 -4.61 19.42 -1.86
N GLU A 111 -5.30 19.82 -2.93
CA GLU A 111 -6.28 18.96 -3.60
C GLU A 111 -5.55 17.84 -4.38
N GLY A 112 -4.52 18.17 -5.14
CA GLY A 112 -3.66 17.18 -5.80
C GLY A 112 -3.00 16.23 -4.82
N SER A 113 -2.52 16.75 -3.67
CA SER A 113 -1.97 15.92 -2.61
C SER A 113 -3.01 14.97 -2.01
N ALA A 114 -4.25 15.42 -1.80
CA ALA A 114 -5.35 14.58 -1.30
C ALA A 114 -5.73 13.51 -2.34
N ARG A 115 -5.87 13.89 -3.62
CA ARG A 115 -6.10 12.92 -4.71
C ARG A 115 -5.02 11.84 -4.76
N GLN A 116 -3.75 12.23 -4.62
CA GLN A 116 -2.65 11.26 -4.60
C GLN A 116 -2.69 10.35 -3.36
N ALA A 117 -3.07 10.89 -2.20
CA ALA A 117 -3.24 10.10 -0.97
C ALA A 117 -4.40 9.10 -1.08
N MET A 118 -5.52 9.49 -1.70
CA MET A 118 -6.66 8.61 -1.95
C MET A 118 -6.32 7.38 -2.78
N ARG A 119 -5.31 7.44 -3.65
CA ARG A 119 -4.89 6.29 -4.46
C ARG A 119 -4.48 5.07 -3.63
N ASN A 120 -4.05 5.25 -2.37
CA ASN A 120 -3.80 4.13 -1.47
C ASN A 120 -5.07 3.33 -1.20
N TYR A 121 -6.20 4.00 -0.98
CA TYR A 121 -7.50 3.36 -0.73
C TYR A 121 -8.10 2.74 -2.00
N LEU A 122 -7.68 3.23 -3.18
CA LEU A 122 -8.01 2.64 -4.48
C LEU A 122 -7.11 1.44 -4.84
N PHE A 123 -6.21 1.02 -3.94
CA PHE A 123 -5.19 0.00 -4.21
C PHE A 123 -4.34 0.32 -5.44
N PHE A 124 -4.17 1.60 -5.78
CA PHE A 124 -3.48 2.06 -6.99
C PHE A 124 -4.01 1.42 -8.29
N ASP A 125 -5.32 1.20 -8.37
CA ASP A 125 -6.07 0.55 -9.46
C ASP A 125 -5.78 -0.96 -9.62
N ALA A 126 -5.08 -1.58 -8.68
CA ALA A 126 -4.84 -3.02 -8.72
C ALA A 126 -6.16 -3.82 -8.69
N PRO A 127 -6.32 -4.87 -9.52
CA PRO A 127 -7.54 -5.67 -9.56
C PRO A 127 -7.71 -6.57 -8.32
N VAL A 128 -6.65 -6.74 -7.54
CA VAL A 128 -6.61 -7.60 -6.34
C VAL A 128 -6.05 -6.81 -5.16
N GLY A 129 -6.73 -6.85 -4.03
CA GLY A 129 -6.23 -6.44 -2.73
C GLY A 129 -5.89 -7.66 -1.88
N ILE A 130 -4.75 -7.66 -1.20
CA ILE A 130 -4.36 -8.73 -0.28
C ILE A 130 -4.09 -8.12 1.09
N PHE A 131 -4.81 -8.61 2.10
CA PHE A 131 -4.60 -8.26 3.50
C PHE A 131 -3.98 -9.43 4.24
N VAL A 132 -3.01 -9.15 5.07
CA VAL A 132 -2.34 -10.13 5.94
C VAL A 132 -2.48 -9.64 7.38
N THR A 133 -3.04 -10.48 8.23
CA THR A 133 -3.26 -10.22 9.67
C THR A 133 -2.63 -11.32 10.52
#